data_e9a098e04f2ec1c12c8689d5a4fd5b41
#
_entry.id   e9a098e04f2ec1c12c8689d5a4fd5b41
#
_cell.length_a   1.000
_cell.length_b   1.000
_cell.length_c   1.000
_cell.angle_alpha   90.00
_cell.angle_beta   90.00
_cell.angle_gamma   90.00
#
_symmetry.space_group_name_H-M   'P 1'
#
loop_
_entity.id
_entity.type
_entity.pdbx_description
1 polymer ?
#
loop_
_entity_poly.entity_id
_entity_poly.type
_entity_poly.pdbx_seq_one_letter_code
_entity_poly.pdbx_strand_id
1 'polypeptide(L)'
;SIQAGIYMKHPRIIRIKADMVDQMDYDKILSMYQDRFKDASDFTFIFVGNVDVEKMKPVIAEYLGALPAVNRKETFKDNKIEMRQGIYKNEFTKQQETPKASVFAFYNGDCKYDLRNNLLLSMTSQILDLVYTEKVREDEGGTYGVYVGGTLQKYPKEKAILHALSE
;
A
#
# COMPACT_ATOMS: atom_id res chain seq x y z
N SER A 1 -12.27 -13.68 0.75
CA SER A 1 -11.26 -12.94 0.00
C SER A 1 -9.89 -13.08 0.67
N ILE A 2 -8.82 -12.96 -0.09
CA ILE A 2 -7.43 -13.04 0.38
C ILE A 2 -7.20 -12.06 1.53
N GLN A 3 -7.55 -10.81 1.36
CA GLN A 3 -7.41 -9.78 2.40
C GLN A 3 -8.14 -10.13 3.69
N ALA A 4 -9.34 -10.70 3.61
CA ALA A 4 -10.08 -11.13 4.81
C ALA A 4 -9.34 -12.24 5.58
N GLY A 5 -8.64 -13.12 4.89
CA GLY A 5 -7.77 -14.13 5.52
C GLY A 5 -6.54 -13.52 6.18
N ILE A 6 -5.84 -12.65 5.46
CA ILE A 6 -4.62 -11.99 5.94
C ILE A 6 -4.89 -11.09 7.16
N TYR A 7 -5.94 -10.27 7.10
CA TYR A 7 -6.28 -9.29 8.14
C TYR A 7 -7.39 -9.76 9.09
N MET A 8 -7.62 -11.07 9.18
CA MET A 8 -8.54 -11.68 10.17
C MET A 8 -9.96 -11.08 10.13
N LYS A 9 -10.45 -10.72 8.95
CA LYS A 9 -11.75 -10.06 8.73
C LYS A 9 -11.89 -8.72 9.49
N HIS A 10 -10.78 -7.98 9.62
CA HIS A 10 -10.80 -6.69 10.27
C HIS A 10 -11.85 -5.76 9.64
N PRO A 11 -12.69 -5.05 10.42
CA PRO A 11 -13.85 -4.31 9.89
C PRO A 11 -13.50 -3.14 8.97
N ARG A 12 -12.27 -2.64 9.03
CA ARG A 12 -11.76 -1.59 8.11
C ARG A 12 -11.16 -2.14 6.82
N ILE A 13 -10.97 -3.46 6.71
CA ILE A 13 -10.50 -4.12 5.50
C ILE A 13 -11.73 -4.70 4.79
N ILE A 14 -12.40 -3.83 4.08
CA ILE A 14 -13.64 -4.18 3.36
C ILE A 14 -13.36 -4.50 1.90
N ARG A 15 -14.17 -5.38 1.34
CA ARG A 15 -14.28 -5.56 -0.11
C ARG A 15 -15.43 -4.70 -0.60
N ILE A 16 -15.14 -3.75 -1.47
CA ILE A 16 -16.19 -2.94 -2.09
C ILE A 16 -17.08 -3.85 -2.94
N LYS A 17 -18.38 -3.74 -2.74
CA LYS A 17 -19.44 -4.43 -3.48
C LYS A 17 -20.34 -3.40 -4.16
N ALA A 18 -21.09 -3.84 -5.16
CA ALA A 18 -21.98 -2.95 -5.91
C ALA A 18 -23.03 -2.27 -5.02
N ASP A 19 -23.59 -2.99 -4.06
CA ASP A 19 -24.58 -2.49 -3.11
C ASP A 19 -24.04 -1.42 -2.14
N MET A 20 -22.72 -1.28 -2.04
CA MET A 20 -22.09 -0.24 -1.22
C MET A 20 -21.95 1.09 -1.97
N VAL A 21 -22.03 1.08 -3.30
CA VAL A 21 -21.92 2.30 -4.11
C VAL A 21 -23.09 3.23 -3.82
N ASP A 22 -24.29 2.68 -3.70
CA ASP A 22 -25.52 3.42 -3.39
C ASP A 22 -25.54 4.03 -1.97
N GLN A 23 -24.60 3.57 -1.10
CA GLN A 23 -24.44 4.09 0.26
C GLN A 23 -23.41 5.23 0.34
N MET A 24 -22.78 5.58 -0.77
CA MET A 24 -21.82 6.69 -0.83
C MET A 24 -22.55 8.02 -0.77
N ASP A 25 -22.21 8.84 0.21
CA ASP A 25 -22.74 10.18 0.42
C ASP A 25 -21.73 11.21 -0.08
N TYR A 26 -22.05 11.86 -1.19
CA TYR A 26 -21.16 12.85 -1.81
C TYR A 26 -20.86 14.03 -0.88
N ASP A 27 -21.87 14.56 -0.21
CA ASP A 27 -21.71 15.74 0.64
C ASP A 27 -20.83 15.42 1.84
N LYS A 28 -20.98 14.23 2.39
CA LYS A 28 -20.13 13.75 3.47
C LYS A 28 -18.68 13.56 3.01
N ILE A 29 -18.46 12.98 1.83
CA ILE A 29 -17.12 12.81 1.25
C ILE A 29 -16.48 14.18 1.01
N LEU A 30 -17.22 15.13 0.43
CA LEU A 30 -16.75 16.48 0.16
C LEU A 30 -16.39 17.21 1.48
N SER A 31 -17.25 17.11 2.49
CA SER A 31 -17.00 17.68 3.81
C SER A 31 -15.73 17.12 4.46
N MET A 32 -15.52 15.81 4.37
CA MET A 32 -14.30 15.16 4.88
C MET A 32 -13.06 15.63 4.12
N TYR A 33 -13.14 15.77 2.80
CA TYR A 33 -12.05 16.28 1.99
C TYR A 33 -11.70 17.71 2.38
N GLN A 34 -12.69 18.59 2.44
CA GLN A 34 -12.52 19.99 2.85
C GLN A 34 -11.93 20.11 4.25
N ASP A 35 -12.36 19.27 5.19
CA ASP A 35 -11.79 19.24 6.55
C ASP A 35 -10.30 18.88 6.55
N ARG A 36 -9.86 17.95 5.70
CA ARG A 36 -8.46 17.54 5.61
C ARG A 36 -7.54 18.56 4.97
N PHE A 37 -8.05 19.33 4.02
CA PHE A 37 -7.25 20.28 3.24
C PHE A 37 -7.45 21.76 3.63
N LYS A 38 -8.24 22.05 4.66
CA LYS A 38 -8.47 23.42 5.12
C LYS A 38 -7.33 24.06 5.90
N ASP A 39 -6.34 23.29 6.30
CA ASP A 39 -5.16 23.77 7.04
C ASP A 39 -3.89 23.24 6.40
N ALA A 40 -3.08 24.13 5.88
CA ALA A 40 -1.82 23.81 5.23
C ALA A 40 -0.60 23.91 6.18
N SER A 41 -0.82 24.07 7.48
CA SER A 41 0.27 24.31 8.46
C SER A 41 1.27 23.16 8.54
N ASP A 42 0.84 21.92 8.25
CA ASP A 42 1.67 20.72 8.28
C ASP A 42 1.99 20.17 6.88
N PHE A 43 1.62 20.88 5.81
CA PHE A 43 1.93 20.47 4.44
C PHE A 43 3.41 20.68 4.13
N THR A 44 3.97 19.72 3.43
CA THR A 44 5.31 19.82 2.85
C THR A 44 5.20 19.80 1.34
N PHE A 45 5.64 20.87 0.69
CA PHE A 45 5.64 20.98 -0.77
C PHE A 45 7.05 20.68 -1.31
N ILE A 46 7.14 19.72 -2.22
CA ILE A 46 8.41 19.30 -2.82
C ILE A 46 8.37 19.57 -4.32
N PHE A 47 9.30 20.39 -4.80
CA PHE A 47 9.45 20.71 -6.21
C PHE A 47 10.68 19.99 -6.77
N VAL A 48 10.50 19.21 -7.83
CA VAL A 48 11.57 18.44 -8.48
C VAL A 48 11.61 18.79 -9.95
N GLY A 49 12.77 19.21 -10.46
CA GLY A 49 12.94 19.58 -11.85
C GLY A 49 13.98 20.69 -12.04
N ASN A 50 13.97 21.33 -13.20
CA ASN A 50 14.79 22.52 -13.47
C ASN A 50 14.13 23.74 -12.82
N VAL A 51 14.35 23.94 -11.53
CA VAL A 51 13.71 24.96 -10.70
C VAL A 51 14.71 26.10 -10.45
N ASP A 52 14.38 27.31 -10.90
CA ASP A 52 15.05 28.53 -10.49
C ASP A 52 14.41 29.03 -9.18
N VAL A 53 15.14 28.86 -8.09
CA VAL A 53 14.64 29.14 -6.74
C VAL A 53 14.22 30.61 -6.59
N GLU A 54 14.98 31.56 -7.16
CA GLU A 54 14.69 32.98 -7.00
C GLU A 54 13.43 33.39 -7.76
N LYS A 55 13.19 32.82 -8.93
CA LYS A 55 11.96 33.05 -9.69
C LYS A 55 10.75 32.37 -9.07
N MET A 56 10.95 31.21 -8.41
CA MET A 56 9.86 30.49 -7.77
C MET A 56 9.41 31.07 -6.42
N LYS A 57 10.30 31.73 -5.68
CA LYS A 57 9.97 32.34 -4.38
C LYS A 57 8.71 33.23 -4.40
N PRO A 58 8.58 34.20 -5.29
CA PRO A 58 7.39 35.07 -5.31
C PRO A 58 6.12 34.26 -5.67
N VAL A 59 6.21 33.30 -6.58
CA VAL A 59 5.08 32.44 -6.97
C VAL A 59 4.65 31.55 -5.80
N ILE A 60 5.60 30.96 -5.09
CA ILE A 60 5.33 30.16 -3.89
C ILE A 60 4.69 31.02 -2.80
N ALA A 61 5.19 32.23 -2.57
CA ALA A 61 4.63 33.14 -1.59
C ALA A 61 3.19 33.54 -1.92
N GLU A 62 2.90 33.80 -3.20
CA GLU A 62 1.57 34.20 -3.66
C GLU A 62 0.56 33.03 -3.55
N TYR A 63 0.91 31.84 -4.02
CA TYR A 63 -0.04 30.73 -4.11
C TYR A 63 -0.03 29.81 -2.89
N LEU A 64 1.13 29.44 -2.40
CA LEU A 64 1.23 28.52 -1.26
C LEU A 64 1.26 29.26 0.07
N GLY A 65 1.91 30.44 0.11
CA GLY A 65 1.93 31.26 1.31
C GLY A 65 0.58 31.87 1.68
N ALA A 66 -0.36 31.92 0.73
CA ALA A 66 -1.73 32.38 0.96
C ALA A 66 -2.69 31.27 1.43
N LEU A 67 -2.23 30.01 1.51
CA LEU A 67 -3.06 28.93 1.99
C LEU A 67 -3.40 29.10 3.48
N PRO A 68 -4.63 28.72 3.89
CA PRO A 68 -5.02 28.80 5.29
C PRO A 68 -4.07 28.00 6.20
N ALA A 69 -3.64 28.59 7.30
CA ALA A 69 -2.76 27.97 8.28
C ALA A 69 -3.26 28.30 9.69
N VAL A 70 -3.87 27.33 10.33
CA VAL A 70 -4.43 27.44 11.70
C VAL A 70 -3.65 26.63 12.74
N ASN A 71 -2.51 26.08 12.35
CA ASN A 71 -1.61 25.29 13.20
C ASN A 71 -2.28 24.07 13.84
N ARG A 72 -3.21 23.42 13.13
CA ARG A 72 -3.81 22.16 13.57
C ARG A 72 -2.73 21.09 13.62
N LYS A 73 -2.58 20.46 14.78
CA LYS A 73 -1.67 19.31 14.93
C LYS A 73 -2.46 18.03 14.69
N GLU A 74 -2.17 17.38 13.59
CA GLU A 74 -2.76 16.09 13.29
C GLU A 74 -1.91 14.94 13.85
N THR A 75 -2.57 13.91 14.32
CA THR A 75 -1.95 12.66 14.74
C THR A 75 -2.66 11.50 14.07
N PHE A 76 -1.94 10.42 13.80
CA PHE A 76 -2.56 9.21 13.28
C PHE A 76 -3.19 8.39 14.41
N LYS A 77 -4.29 7.71 14.10
CA LYS A 77 -4.91 6.74 15.00
C LYS A 77 -4.52 5.32 14.54
N ASP A 78 -3.84 4.58 15.41
CA ASP A 78 -3.59 3.17 15.17
C ASP A 78 -4.91 2.38 15.30
N ASN A 79 -5.45 1.97 14.16
CA ASN A 79 -6.68 1.19 14.09
C ASN A 79 -6.47 -0.31 14.30
N LYS A 80 -5.26 -0.74 14.68
CA LYS A 80 -4.89 -2.14 14.91
C LYS A 80 -5.13 -3.05 13.70
N ILE A 81 -4.88 -2.51 12.51
CA ILE A 81 -4.95 -3.27 11.28
C ILE A 81 -3.64 -4.04 11.13
N GLU A 82 -3.64 -5.28 11.56
CA GLU A 82 -2.45 -6.12 11.56
C GLU A 82 -2.65 -7.37 10.71
N MET A 83 -1.59 -7.77 10.02
CA MET A 83 -1.57 -9.04 9.33
C MET A 83 -1.48 -10.19 10.32
N ARG A 84 -2.11 -11.31 9.98
CA ARG A 84 -2.05 -12.55 10.76
C ARG A 84 -0.60 -12.96 11.00
N GLN A 85 -0.33 -13.42 12.21
CA GLN A 85 0.96 -13.99 12.59
C GLN A 85 0.93 -15.52 12.51
N GLY A 86 2.11 -16.12 12.37
CA GLY A 86 2.27 -17.56 12.25
C GLY A 86 1.88 -18.11 10.87
N ILE A 87 1.89 -19.42 10.75
CA ILE A 87 1.59 -20.12 9.49
C ILE A 87 0.07 -20.24 9.34
N TYR A 88 -0.44 -19.75 8.23
CA TYR A 88 -1.85 -19.85 7.89
C TYR A 88 -2.00 -20.28 6.43
N LYS A 89 -2.73 -21.34 6.19
CA LYS A 89 -3.11 -21.81 4.86
C LYS A 89 -4.63 -21.64 4.68
N ASN A 90 -5.03 -21.20 3.51
CA ASN A 90 -6.42 -21.10 3.13
C ASN A 90 -6.55 -21.54 1.67
N GLU A 91 -7.26 -22.63 1.45
CA GLU A 91 -7.49 -23.18 0.13
C GLU A 91 -8.98 -23.10 -0.17
N PHE A 92 -9.31 -22.71 -1.39
CA PHE A 92 -10.69 -22.73 -1.86
C PHE A 92 -10.73 -22.99 -3.36
N THR A 93 -11.78 -23.63 -3.79
CA THR A 93 -12.02 -23.93 -5.21
C THR A 93 -13.22 -23.11 -5.70
N LYS A 94 -13.09 -22.59 -6.90
CA LYS A 94 -14.19 -21.94 -7.63
C LYS A 94 -14.29 -22.59 -9.00
N GLN A 95 -15.49 -22.99 -9.40
CA GLN A 95 -15.73 -23.52 -10.73
C GLN A 95 -15.49 -22.44 -11.79
N GLN A 96 -14.70 -22.76 -12.81
CA GLN A 96 -14.37 -21.92 -13.95
C GLN A 96 -14.38 -22.77 -15.23
N GLU A 97 -14.53 -22.13 -16.37
CA GLU A 97 -14.52 -22.82 -17.68
C GLU A 97 -13.15 -23.44 -17.98
N THR A 98 -12.08 -22.69 -17.66
CA THR A 98 -10.70 -23.18 -17.82
C THR A 98 -10.11 -23.44 -16.43
N PRO A 99 -9.54 -24.64 -16.17
CA PRO A 99 -8.84 -24.91 -14.93
C PRO A 99 -7.68 -23.95 -14.74
N LYS A 100 -7.65 -23.27 -13.59
CA LYS A 100 -6.60 -22.31 -13.21
C LYS A 100 -6.30 -22.45 -11.73
N ALA A 101 -5.04 -22.47 -11.37
CA ALA A 101 -4.58 -22.37 -9.99
C ALA A 101 -3.87 -21.04 -9.75
N SER A 102 -4.18 -20.40 -8.64
CA SER A 102 -3.48 -19.19 -8.22
C SER A 102 -2.95 -19.38 -6.81
N VAL A 103 -1.70 -19.04 -6.60
CA VAL A 103 -1.02 -19.12 -5.29
C VAL A 103 -0.64 -17.72 -4.84
N PHE A 104 -1.00 -17.40 -3.60
CA PHE A 104 -0.67 -16.12 -2.97
C PHE A 104 0.04 -16.39 -1.65
N ALA A 105 1.31 -16.08 -1.58
CA ALA A 105 2.11 -16.19 -0.37
C ALA A 105 2.41 -14.80 0.19
N PHE A 106 2.19 -14.61 1.49
CA PHE A 106 2.45 -13.36 2.19
C PHE A 106 3.29 -13.63 3.43
N TYR A 107 4.34 -12.85 3.57
CA TYR A 107 5.24 -12.89 4.71
C TYR A 107 5.26 -11.51 5.35
N ASN A 108 5.23 -11.44 6.67
CA ASN A 108 5.38 -10.18 7.37
C ASN A 108 6.17 -10.37 8.67
N GLY A 109 6.89 -9.33 9.05
CA GLY A 109 7.68 -9.32 10.27
C GLY A 109 8.07 -7.90 10.67
N ASP A 110 8.46 -7.74 11.93
CA ASP A 110 8.96 -6.47 12.43
C ASP A 110 10.31 -6.17 11.76
N CYS A 111 10.46 -4.95 11.22
CA CYS A 111 11.65 -4.53 10.53
C CYS A 111 11.77 -3.02 10.60
N LYS A 112 12.92 -2.54 11.04
CA LYS A 112 13.21 -1.12 11.18
C LYS A 112 13.06 -0.40 9.83
N TYR A 113 12.36 0.72 9.84
CA TYR A 113 12.19 1.57 8.67
C TYR A 113 13.42 2.47 8.46
N ASP A 114 14.34 2.01 7.64
CA ASP A 114 15.51 2.79 7.21
C ASP A 114 15.88 2.47 5.77
N LEU A 115 16.78 3.27 5.19
CA LEU A 115 17.21 3.13 3.80
C LEU A 115 17.87 1.78 3.54
N ARG A 116 18.70 1.29 4.48
CA ARG A 116 19.39 0.01 4.33
C ARG A 116 18.40 -1.14 4.22
N ASN A 117 17.45 -1.21 5.13
CA ASN A 117 16.42 -2.27 5.12
C ASN A 117 15.49 -2.16 3.90
N ASN A 118 15.19 -0.94 3.46
CA ASN A 118 14.41 -0.74 2.24
C ASN A 118 15.15 -1.26 1.01
N LEU A 119 16.43 -0.96 0.87
CA LEU A 119 17.26 -1.49 -0.22
C LEU A 119 17.39 -3.01 -0.15
N LEU A 120 17.64 -3.57 1.03
CA LEU A 120 17.73 -5.01 1.21
C LEU A 120 16.43 -5.72 0.83
N LEU A 121 15.28 -5.19 1.25
CA LEU A 121 13.98 -5.76 0.89
C LEU A 121 13.72 -5.67 -0.61
N SER A 122 14.05 -4.55 -1.23
CA SER A 122 13.94 -4.37 -2.68
C SER A 122 14.81 -5.36 -3.45
N MET A 123 16.08 -5.50 -3.06
CA MET A 123 17.00 -6.47 -3.69
C MET A 123 16.53 -7.91 -3.48
N THR A 124 16.07 -8.24 -2.26
CA THR A 124 15.52 -9.57 -1.96
C THR A 124 14.31 -9.88 -2.83
N SER A 125 13.41 -8.92 -3.00
CA SER A 125 12.23 -9.08 -3.86
C SER A 125 12.63 -9.34 -5.31
N GLN A 126 13.59 -8.61 -5.83
CA GLN A 126 14.09 -8.79 -7.22
C GLN A 126 14.76 -10.14 -7.42
N ILE A 127 15.61 -10.57 -6.47
CA ILE A 127 16.26 -11.89 -6.54
C ILE A 127 15.21 -13.00 -6.49
N LEU A 128 14.23 -12.91 -5.58
CA LEU A 128 13.17 -13.90 -5.50
C LEU A 128 12.29 -13.91 -6.75
N ASP A 129 12.00 -12.76 -7.33
CA ASP A 129 11.24 -12.66 -8.58
C ASP A 129 11.95 -13.40 -9.73
N LEU A 130 13.26 -13.23 -9.86
CA LEU A 130 14.08 -13.97 -10.82
C LEU A 130 14.05 -15.48 -10.53
N VAL A 131 14.31 -15.89 -9.28
CA VAL A 131 14.36 -17.31 -8.90
C VAL A 131 13.01 -17.98 -9.09
N TYR A 132 11.92 -17.34 -8.70
CA TYR A 132 10.57 -17.89 -8.90
C TYR A 132 10.19 -17.95 -10.38
N THR A 133 10.56 -16.94 -11.15
CA THR A 133 10.33 -16.95 -12.61
C THR A 133 11.06 -18.11 -13.26
N GLU A 134 12.34 -18.31 -12.96
CA GLU A 134 13.10 -19.45 -13.46
C GLU A 134 12.47 -20.77 -13.04
N LYS A 135 12.25 -21.00 -11.74
CA LYS A 135 11.80 -22.29 -11.23
C LYS A 135 10.35 -22.63 -11.57
N VAL A 136 9.44 -21.67 -11.47
CA VAL A 136 8.00 -21.98 -11.64
C VAL A 136 7.52 -21.82 -13.07
N ARG A 137 8.06 -20.83 -13.80
CA ARG A 137 7.67 -20.58 -15.18
C ARG A 137 8.48 -21.41 -16.17
N GLU A 138 9.82 -21.39 -16.04
CA GLU A 138 10.72 -21.98 -17.05
C GLU A 138 10.92 -23.47 -16.81
N ASP A 139 11.25 -23.90 -15.59
CA ASP A 139 11.52 -25.30 -15.28
C ASP A 139 10.23 -26.14 -15.22
N GLU A 140 9.19 -25.65 -14.54
CA GLU A 140 7.95 -26.42 -14.31
C GLU A 140 6.86 -26.13 -15.35
N GLY A 141 6.96 -25.01 -16.09
CA GLY A 141 5.95 -24.60 -17.07
C GLY A 141 4.55 -24.35 -16.46
N GLY A 142 4.50 -24.15 -15.13
CA GLY A 142 3.26 -24.15 -14.35
C GLY A 142 2.47 -22.85 -14.41
N THR A 143 3.06 -21.76 -14.92
CA THR A 143 2.41 -20.45 -14.93
C THR A 143 2.93 -19.53 -16.03
N TYR A 144 2.11 -18.55 -16.43
CA TYR A 144 2.52 -17.48 -17.35
C TYR A 144 3.35 -16.40 -16.66
N GLY A 145 3.27 -16.26 -15.35
CA GLY A 145 4.02 -15.26 -14.60
C GLY A 145 4.00 -15.49 -13.10
N VAL A 146 5.10 -15.12 -12.50
CA VAL A 146 5.25 -14.99 -11.06
C VAL A 146 5.61 -13.56 -10.77
N TYR A 147 5.13 -13.01 -9.69
CA TYR A 147 5.47 -11.68 -9.23
C TYR A 147 5.85 -11.72 -7.76
N VAL A 148 7.00 -11.15 -7.43
CA VAL A 148 7.43 -10.96 -6.04
C VAL A 148 7.61 -9.48 -5.74
N GLY A 149 6.99 -9.02 -4.68
CA GLY A 149 7.10 -7.64 -4.22
C GLY A 149 7.34 -7.52 -2.73
N GLY A 150 8.01 -6.45 -2.34
CA GLY A 150 8.27 -6.13 -0.94
C GLY A 150 7.92 -4.69 -0.61
N THR A 151 7.40 -4.47 0.59
CA THR A 151 7.08 -3.14 1.10
C THR A 151 7.58 -3.00 2.52
N LEU A 152 8.36 -1.94 2.78
CA LEU A 152 8.76 -1.55 4.13
C LEU A 152 7.81 -0.46 4.62
N GLN A 153 7.02 -0.78 5.64
CA GLN A 153 6.04 0.11 6.24
C GLN A 153 6.62 0.81 7.46
N LYS A 154 6.36 2.11 7.59
CA LYS A 154 6.76 2.90 8.77
C LYS A 154 5.63 3.01 9.80
N TYR A 155 4.42 3.25 9.35
CA TYR A 155 3.26 3.50 10.21
C TYR A 155 2.16 2.46 9.99
N PRO A 156 1.35 2.12 11.00
CA PRO A 156 1.46 2.51 12.42
C PRO A 156 2.60 1.81 13.17
N LYS A 157 3.17 0.75 12.62
CA LYS A 157 4.33 0.01 13.13
C LYS A 157 5.32 -0.26 12.01
N GLU A 158 6.60 -0.27 12.34
CA GLU A 158 7.66 -0.59 11.40
C GLU A 158 7.66 -2.08 11.06
N LYS A 159 7.35 -2.41 9.80
CA LYS A 159 7.20 -3.79 9.31
C LYS A 159 7.69 -3.95 7.89
N ALA A 160 8.28 -5.11 7.62
CA ALA A 160 8.48 -5.59 6.26
C ALA A 160 7.33 -6.54 5.86
N ILE A 161 6.85 -6.38 4.64
CA ILE A 161 5.87 -7.25 4.02
C ILE A 161 6.48 -7.70 2.68
N LEU A 162 6.52 -9.02 2.47
CA LEU A 162 6.93 -9.63 1.22
C LEU A 162 5.76 -10.47 0.70
N HIS A 163 5.51 -10.42 -0.59
CA HIS A 163 4.49 -11.26 -1.21
C HIS A 163 4.99 -11.88 -2.51
N ALA A 164 4.57 -13.11 -2.76
CA ALA A 164 4.77 -13.81 -4.01
C ALA A 164 3.41 -14.27 -4.56
N LEU A 165 3.18 -14.00 -5.83
CA LEU A 165 1.94 -14.30 -6.53
C LEU A 165 2.29 -15.13 -7.77
N SER A 166 1.54 -16.23 -7.98
CA SER A 166 1.62 -17.04 -9.19
C SER A 166 0.19 -17.33 -9.68
N GLU A 167 -0.05 -17.17 -10.98
CA GLU A 167 -1.35 -17.40 -11.62
C GLU A 167 -1.23 -18.24 -12.88
#